data_1ed3de3a14633ed92027e5950ed486ef
#
_entry.id   1ed3de3a14633ed92027e5950ed486ef
#
_cell.length_a   1.000
_cell.length_b   1.000
_cell.length_c   1.000
_cell.angle_alpha   90.00
_cell.angle_beta   90.00
_cell.angle_gamma   90.00
#
_symmetry.space_group_name_H-M   'P 1'
#
loop_
_entity.id
_entity.type
_entity.pdbx_description
1 polymer ?
#
loop_
_entity_poly.entity_id
_entity_poly.type
_entity_poly.pdbx_seq_one_letter_code
_entity_poly.pdbx_strand_id
1 'polypeptide(L)'
;MAQVVVVGGGFGGMASAARLAKLGHDVTLLERSPALGGALSTASLAVEDVGRFTWDAGPTHTLLPAVVRDLFRKSGRPLEREVDLEPLDCVREHRFADRTSVRLPGGSRAAQVEAFDELGSGLGEAWADHVASYGDTWDLLRRGYLERPWDPALDGRELRDLLTGRETLHKRLRKTLRDERLQLVAGHPFVAEGHDLRNVPAWQGVTAYVEQRFGAWTVPGGLASLGRAMADRLDTRRVQVVTSSEARDLVVSGGRATGVVTDSGTHAADAVVVAVDPRRLPALAPYVARTMPALPPVVAHVALDDASSLPDLPHEVVLHGDPMLVVRTGGQAPDGCAAWTVHGRGKLAEDVLRALARHGIDLRPHVVGRVDLSPRDLVQQWGGSPHGVLWQGRRTVERRLGPTTPVDGVYAAGAHATPGSGIPYVGLSAALVAQAIGPA
;
A
#
# COMPACT_ATOMS: atom_id res chain seq x y z
N MET A 1 22.43 -0.98 23.80
CA MET A 1 22.44 -1.51 22.42
C MET A 1 21.74 -2.86 22.45
N ALA A 2 20.64 -3.00 21.74
CA ALA A 2 19.88 -4.25 21.71
C ALA A 2 20.16 -4.98 20.38
N GLN A 3 20.13 -6.32 20.42
CA GLN A 3 20.08 -7.16 19.22
C GLN A 3 18.64 -7.22 18.72
N VAL A 4 18.38 -6.65 17.53
CA VAL A 4 17.04 -6.59 16.94
C VAL A 4 16.99 -7.48 15.69
N VAL A 5 16.05 -8.42 15.67
CA VAL A 5 15.76 -9.21 14.46
C VAL A 5 14.49 -8.66 13.79
N VAL A 6 14.61 -8.30 12.52
CA VAL A 6 13.49 -7.86 11.68
C VAL A 6 13.11 -8.99 10.73
N VAL A 7 11.85 -9.41 10.77
CA VAL A 7 11.30 -10.49 9.94
C VAL A 7 10.53 -9.88 8.75
N GLY A 8 11.05 -10.09 7.54
CA GLY A 8 10.49 -9.63 6.28
C GLY A 8 11.19 -8.43 5.68
N GLY A 9 11.71 -8.60 4.45
CA GLY A 9 12.45 -7.61 3.66
C GLY A 9 11.59 -6.73 2.75
N GLY A 10 10.29 -6.61 3.01
CA GLY A 10 9.43 -5.61 2.36
C GLY A 10 9.70 -4.20 2.90
N PHE A 11 9.05 -3.19 2.31
CA PHE A 11 9.32 -1.77 2.65
C PHE A 11 9.21 -1.47 4.16
N GLY A 12 8.21 -2.05 4.86
CA GLY A 12 8.03 -1.85 6.29
C GLY A 12 9.17 -2.42 7.14
N GLY A 13 9.67 -3.60 6.77
CA GLY A 13 10.81 -4.22 7.45
C GLY A 13 12.11 -3.48 7.19
N MET A 14 12.39 -3.13 5.93
CA MET A 14 13.57 -2.35 5.55
C MET A 14 13.58 -0.97 6.25
N ALA A 15 12.45 -0.27 6.26
CA ALA A 15 12.32 1.03 6.93
C ALA A 15 12.52 0.92 8.45
N SER A 16 11.98 -0.14 9.08
CA SER A 16 12.20 -0.42 10.51
C SER A 16 13.67 -0.71 10.79
N ALA A 17 14.28 -1.60 10.03
CA ALA A 17 15.69 -1.98 10.19
C ALA A 17 16.64 -0.79 10.04
N ALA A 18 16.46 0.04 8.99
CA ALA A 18 17.28 1.21 8.75
C ALA A 18 17.16 2.27 9.87
N ARG A 19 15.95 2.47 10.42
CA ARG A 19 15.71 3.41 11.53
C ARG A 19 16.32 2.88 12.84
N LEU A 20 16.13 1.62 13.16
CA LEU A 20 16.66 1.02 14.39
C LEU A 20 18.19 0.96 14.38
N ALA A 21 18.80 0.63 13.24
CA ALA A 21 20.25 0.69 13.09
C ALA A 21 20.78 2.14 13.24
N LYS A 22 20.03 3.15 12.72
CA LYS A 22 20.37 4.57 12.94
C LYS A 22 20.25 4.98 14.41
N LEU A 23 19.37 4.36 15.17
CA LEU A 23 19.20 4.59 16.61
C LEU A 23 20.28 3.87 17.45
N GLY A 24 21.17 3.09 16.83
CA GLY A 24 22.32 2.48 17.47
C GLY A 24 22.14 1.01 17.86
N HIS A 25 21.05 0.36 17.43
CA HIS A 25 20.87 -1.07 17.65
C HIS A 25 21.68 -1.92 16.66
N ASP A 26 21.99 -3.15 17.05
CA ASP A 26 22.51 -4.19 16.17
C ASP A 26 21.33 -4.89 15.49
N VAL A 27 21.23 -4.78 14.14
CA VAL A 27 20.03 -5.18 13.43
C VAL A 27 20.35 -6.26 12.40
N THR A 28 19.63 -7.40 12.51
CA THR A 28 19.58 -8.45 11.49
C THR A 28 18.22 -8.47 10.83
N LEU A 29 18.18 -8.42 9.50
CA LEU A 29 16.95 -8.54 8.71
C LEU A 29 16.91 -9.90 8.00
N LEU A 30 15.83 -10.66 8.24
CA LEU A 30 15.59 -11.97 7.65
C LEU A 30 14.55 -11.83 6.52
N GLU A 31 14.90 -12.27 5.32
CA GLU A 31 14.00 -12.30 4.16
C GLU A 31 13.99 -13.72 3.53
N ARG A 32 12.77 -14.23 3.29
CA ARG A 32 12.60 -15.57 2.70
C ARG A 32 12.97 -15.65 1.22
N SER A 33 12.81 -14.53 0.49
CA SER A 33 13.14 -14.42 -0.92
C SER A 33 14.63 -14.17 -1.14
N PRO A 34 15.17 -14.44 -2.33
CA PRO A 34 16.57 -14.11 -2.64
C PRO A 34 16.84 -12.61 -2.74
N ALA A 35 15.80 -11.76 -2.81
CA ALA A 35 15.91 -10.33 -2.92
C ALA A 35 14.94 -9.60 -1.98
N LEU A 36 15.33 -8.37 -1.59
CA LEU A 36 14.49 -7.45 -0.81
C LEU A 36 13.48 -6.72 -1.71
N GLY A 37 12.50 -6.03 -1.08
CA GLY A 37 11.54 -5.14 -1.75
C GLY A 37 10.08 -5.51 -1.48
N GLY A 38 9.74 -6.80 -1.43
CA GLY A 38 8.36 -7.24 -1.28
C GLY A 38 7.48 -6.66 -2.41
N ALA A 39 6.39 -5.96 -2.06
CA ALA A 39 5.52 -5.33 -3.05
C ALA A 39 6.15 -4.12 -3.78
N LEU A 40 7.23 -3.52 -3.26
CA LEU A 40 8.05 -2.51 -3.96
C LEU A 40 9.18 -3.16 -4.75
N SER A 41 8.87 -4.22 -5.48
CA SER A 41 9.77 -4.91 -6.41
C SER A 41 9.32 -4.70 -7.86
N THR A 42 10.15 -5.17 -8.78
CA THR A 42 9.90 -5.09 -10.22
C THR A 42 9.51 -6.48 -10.74
N ALA A 43 8.38 -6.57 -11.44
CA ALA A 43 8.09 -7.70 -12.31
C ALA A 43 8.79 -7.49 -13.67
N SER A 44 9.27 -8.53 -14.31
CA SER A 44 9.94 -8.41 -15.63
C SER A 44 9.64 -9.60 -16.53
N LEU A 45 9.65 -9.31 -17.84
CA LEU A 45 9.54 -10.30 -18.91
C LEU A 45 10.54 -9.95 -20.01
N ALA A 46 11.31 -10.92 -20.46
CA ALA A 46 12.09 -10.82 -21.68
C ALA A 46 11.28 -11.43 -22.83
N VAL A 47 11.08 -10.66 -23.90
CA VAL A 47 10.42 -11.09 -25.12
C VAL A 47 11.50 -11.21 -26.20
N GLU A 48 11.58 -12.39 -26.83
CA GLU A 48 12.57 -12.66 -27.86
C GLU A 48 12.45 -11.65 -29.01
N ASP A 49 13.57 -11.20 -29.55
CA ASP A 49 13.70 -10.21 -30.62
C ASP A 49 13.09 -8.81 -30.35
N VAL A 50 12.45 -8.61 -29.19
CA VAL A 50 11.85 -7.31 -28.81
C VAL A 50 12.63 -6.65 -27.68
N GLY A 51 12.89 -7.38 -26.59
CA GLY A 51 13.65 -6.87 -25.47
C GLY A 51 12.97 -7.12 -24.10
N ARG A 52 13.39 -6.34 -23.10
CA ARG A 52 12.93 -6.51 -21.73
C ARG A 52 11.86 -5.49 -21.36
N PHE A 53 10.77 -5.98 -20.81
CA PHE A 53 9.69 -5.20 -20.22
C PHE A 53 9.74 -5.31 -18.70
N THR A 54 9.41 -4.21 -17.99
CA THR A 54 9.35 -4.21 -16.54
C THR A 54 8.14 -3.43 -16.04
N TRP A 55 7.63 -3.85 -14.89
CA TRP A 55 6.47 -3.24 -14.21
C TRP A 55 6.74 -3.10 -12.72
N ASP A 56 6.16 -2.11 -12.08
CA ASP A 56 6.01 -2.15 -10.64
C ASP A 56 5.11 -3.32 -10.26
N ALA A 57 5.61 -4.22 -9.42
CA ALA A 57 4.86 -5.41 -9.00
C ALA A 57 3.69 -5.07 -8.05
N GLY A 58 3.72 -3.91 -7.41
CA GLY A 58 2.71 -3.45 -6.46
C GLY A 58 2.24 -2.02 -6.71
N PRO A 59 2.38 -1.09 -5.73
CA PRO A 59 1.93 0.29 -5.89
C PRO A 59 2.77 1.04 -6.92
N THR A 60 2.11 1.92 -7.70
CA THR A 60 2.73 2.78 -8.71
C THR A 60 2.81 4.25 -8.30
N HIS A 61 2.17 4.60 -7.18
CA HIS A 61 2.21 5.93 -6.60
C HIS A 61 2.10 5.86 -5.07
N THR A 62 2.41 6.96 -4.41
CA THR A 62 2.27 7.14 -2.96
C THR A 62 1.52 8.42 -2.64
N LEU A 63 0.74 8.40 -1.58
CA LEU A 63 0.23 9.60 -0.91
C LEU A 63 1.23 10.03 0.18
N LEU A 64 1.02 11.19 0.80
CA LEU A 64 1.79 11.69 1.94
C LEU A 64 3.32 11.64 1.71
N PRO A 65 3.85 12.35 0.71
CA PRO A 65 5.28 12.32 0.38
C PRO A 65 6.18 12.70 1.57
N ALA A 66 5.67 13.50 2.49
CA ALA A 66 6.37 13.88 3.70
C ALA A 66 6.76 12.69 4.59
N VAL A 67 5.93 11.64 4.63
CA VAL A 67 6.23 10.41 5.39
C VAL A 67 7.42 9.69 4.77
N VAL A 68 7.42 9.54 3.44
CA VAL A 68 8.53 8.90 2.71
C VAL A 68 9.83 9.69 2.91
N ARG A 69 9.77 11.01 2.77
CA ARG A 69 10.92 11.92 3.03
C ARG A 69 11.45 11.79 4.45
N ASP A 70 10.56 11.74 5.46
CA ASP A 70 10.96 11.56 6.85
C ASP A 70 11.65 10.22 7.11
N LEU A 71 11.17 9.13 6.49
CA LEU A 71 11.81 7.82 6.60
C LEU A 71 13.27 7.86 6.14
N PHE A 72 13.52 8.45 4.97
CA PHE A 72 14.87 8.56 4.42
C PHE A 72 15.74 9.48 5.29
N ARG A 73 15.25 10.66 5.65
CA ARG A 73 15.95 11.59 6.52
C ARG A 73 16.30 10.96 7.88
N LYS A 74 15.37 10.27 8.50
CA LYS A 74 15.55 9.62 9.82
C LYS A 74 16.39 8.35 9.77
N SER A 75 16.58 7.76 8.60
CA SER A 75 17.50 6.63 8.39
C SER A 75 18.85 7.06 7.81
N GLY A 76 19.08 8.34 7.51
CA GLY A 76 20.41 8.82 7.14
C GLY A 76 20.49 9.98 6.18
N ARG A 77 20.04 9.85 4.93
CA ARG A 77 20.09 10.91 3.91
C ARG A 77 18.69 11.35 3.51
N PRO A 78 18.50 12.61 3.06
CA PRO A 78 17.25 13.02 2.41
C PRO A 78 16.94 12.14 1.20
N LEU A 79 15.65 11.93 0.93
CA LEU A 79 15.15 11.14 -0.19
C LEU A 79 15.67 11.65 -1.54
N GLU A 80 15.68 12.96 -1.72
CA GLU A 80 16.06 13.68 -2.95
C GLU A 80 17.54 13.49 -3.35
N ARG A 81 18.33 12.82 -2.50
CA ARG A 81 19.70 12.39 -2.81
C ARG A 81 19.77 11.02 -3.46
N GLU A 82 18.66 10.29 -3.48
CA GLU A 82 18.61 8.89 -3.90
C GLU A 82 17.53 8.65 -4.95
N VAL A 83 16.38 9.30 -4.79
CA VAL A 83 15.21 9.12 -5.66
C VAL A 83 14.47 10.45 -5.80
N ASP A 84 14.12 10.82 -7.02
CA ASP A 84 13.22 11.94 -7.27
C ASP A 84 11.77 11.49 -7.11
N LEU A 85 11.01 12.20 -6.29
CA LEU A 85 9.61 11.98 -6.06
C LEU A 85 8.81 13.10 -6.72
N GLU A 86 8.08 12.78 -7.80
CA GLU A 86 7.37 13.73 -8.63
C GLU A 86 5.84 13.66 -8.40
N PRO A 87 5.14 14.81 -8.38
CA PRO A 87 3.70 14.82 -8.28
C PRO A 87 3.06 14.30 -9.58
N LEU A 88 1.93 13.61 -9.46
CA LEU A 88 1.07 13.26 -10.58
C LEU A 88 0.04 14.39 -10.80
N ASP A 89 0.01 14.98 -11.99
CA ASP A 89 -1.00 15.98 -12.36
C ASP A 89 -2.40 15.38 -12.36
N CYS A 90 -2.53 14.19 -12.90
CA CYS A 90 -3.74 13.37 -12.83
C CYS A 90 -3.47 12.12 -12.00
N VAL A 91 -4.13 11.99 -10.85
CA VAL A 91 -4.00 10.82 -9.99
C VAL A 91 -4.54 9.58 -10.70
N ARG A 92 -5.74 9.70 -11.28
CA ARG A 92 -6.39 8.67 -12.11
C ARG A 92 -7.55 9.24 -12.91
N GLU A 93 -7.94 8.54 -13.97
CA GLU A 93 -9.18 8.78 -14.70
C GLU A 93 -10.21 7.74 -14.27
N HIS A 94 -11.41 8.17 -13.91
CA HIS A 94 -12.55 7.30 -13.64
C HIS A 94 -13.49 7.30 -14.85
N ARG A 95 -13.82 6.13 -15.39
CA ARG A 95 -14.81 5.92 -16.45
C ARG A 95 -16.01 5.18 -15.90
N PHE A 96 -17.20 5.69 -16.14
CA PHE A 96 -18.44 5.20 -15.58
C PHE A 96 -19.28 4.44 -16.61
N ALA A 97 -20.28 3.68 -16.13
CA ALA A 97 -21.15 2.87 -16.97
C ALA A 97 -22.01 3.71 -17.93
N ASP A 98 -22.29 4.97 -17.59
CA ASP A 98 -23.00 5.94 -18.43
C ASP A 98 -22.14 6.57 -19.53
N ARG A 99 -20.88 6.09 -19.69
CA ARG A 99 -19.86 6.57 -20.62
C ARG A 99 -19.29 7.96 -20.30
N THR A 100 -19.63 8.53 -19.17
CA THR A 100 -18.94 9.74 -18.70
C THR A 100 -17.60 9.36 -18.04
N SER A 101 -16.69 10.32 -17.95
CA SER A 101 -15.42 10.15 -17.28
C SER A 101 -15.00 11.40 -16.54
N VAL A 102 -14.11 11.24 -15.55
CA VAL A 102 -13.46 12.35 -14.85
C VAL A 102 -12.00 12.03 -14.64
N ARG A 103 -11.12 12.94 -15.01
CA ARG A 103 -9.70 12.93 -14.63
C ARG A 103 -9.58 13.62 -13.30
N LEU A 104 -9.12 12.88 -12.27
CA LEU A 104 -9.00 13.39 -10.91
C LEU A 104 -7.64 14.07 -10.73
N PRO A 105 -7.58 15.41 -10.60
CA PRO A 105 -6.34 16.11 -10.32
C PRO A 105 -5.85 15.86 -8.89
N GLY A 106 -4.53 15.76 -8.70
CA GLY A 106 -3.92 15.67 -7.38
C GLY A 106 -3.57 17.03 -6.79
N GLY A 107 -3.63 17.17 -5.45
CA GLY A 107 -3.07 18.30 -4.74
C GLY A 107 -3.79 19.66 -4.95
N SER A 108 -4.95 19.70 -5.58
CA SER A 108 -5.65 20.95 -5.87
C SER A 108 -7.17 20.84 -5.70
N ARG A 109 -7.71 21.55 -4.69
CA ARG A 109 -9.17 21.65 -4.50
C ARG A 109 -9.85 22.30 -5.70
N ALA A 110 -9.30 23.40 -6.21
CA ALA A 110 -9.91 24.15 -7.32
C ALA A 110 -9.98 23.30 -8.59
N ALA A 111 -8.90 22.61 -8.95
CA ALA A 111 -8.89 21.74 -10.13
C ALA A 111 -9.86 20.54 -9.98
N GLN A 112 -10.02 19.99 -8.76
CA GLN A 112 -11.02 18.93 -8.55
C GLN A 112 -12.45 19.45 -8.66
N VAL A 113 -12.75 20.66 -8.17
CA VAL A 113 -14.07 21.29 -8.35
C VAL A 113 -14.39 21.44 -9.84
N GLU A 114 -13.47 21.99 -10.62
CA GLU A 114 -13.63 22.15 -12.06
C GLU A 114 -13.85 20.79 -12.77
N ALA A 115 -13.02 19.81 -12.48
CA ALA A 115 -13.12 18.47 -13.08
C ALA A 115 -14.47 17.78 -12.78
N PHE A 116 -15.01 17.91 -11.55
CA PHE A 116 -16.30 17.33 -11.23
C PHE A 116 -17.49 18.15 -11.75
N ASP A 117 -17.36 19.46 -11.92
CA ASP A 117 -18.40 20.28 -12.55
C ASP A 117 -18.56 19.99 -14.05
N GLU A 118 -17.52 19.44 -14.71
CA GLU A 118 -17.62 18.89 -16.07
C GLU A 118 -18.55 17.65 -16.14
N LEU A 119 -18.63 16.84 -15.06
CA LEU A 119 -19.60 15.74 -14.98
C LEU A 119 -21.04 16.20 -14.78
N GLY A 120 -21.23 17.36 -14.16
CA GLY A 120 -22.54 17.94 -13.90
C GLY A 120 -22.44 19.13 -12.94
N SER A 121 -23.24 20.16 -13.22
CA SER A 121 -23.25 21.41 -12.44
C SER A 121 -23.47 21.16 -10.95
N GLY A 122 -22.61 21.74 -10.11
CA GLY A 122 -22.65 21.64 -8.65
C GLY A 122 -22.03 20.34 -8.07
N LEU A 123 -21.55 19.40 -8.92
CA LEU A 123 -20.89 18.20 -8.43
C LEU A 123 -19.49 18.51 -7.86
N GLY A 124 -18.81 19.52 -8.39
CA GLY A 124 -17.54 19.99 -7.87
C GLY A 124 -17.64 20.52 -6.46
N GLU A 125 -18.65 21.35 -6.16
CA GLU A 125 -18.89 21.85 -4.81
C GLU A 125 -19.30 20.73 -3.85
N ALA A 126 -20.20 19.82 -4.28
CA ALA A 126 -20.61 18.66 -3.48
C ALA A 126 -19.40 17.77 -3.11
N TRP A 127 -18.47 17.56 -4.05
CA TRP A 127 -17.21 16.85 -3.81
C TRP A 127 -16.32 17.60 -2.81
N ALA A 128 -16.12 18.91 -3.03
CA ALA A 128 -15.26 19.73 -2.17
C ALA A 128 -15.77 19.78 -0.73
N ASP A 129 -17.08 19.88 -0.51
CA ASP A 129 -17.72 19.87 0.81
C ASP A 129 -17.55 18.51 1.49
N HIS A 130 -17.76 17.42 0.73
CA HIS A 130 -17.50 16.07 1.24
C HIS A 130 -16.07 15.92 1.71
N VAL A 131 -15.09 16.29 0.90
CA VAL A 131 -13.66 16.19 1.23
C VAL A 131 -13.31 17.10 2.41
N ALA A 132 -13.77 18.34 2.42
CA ALA A 132 -13.52 19.29 3.50
C ALA A 132 -14.04 18.79 4.86
N SER A 133 -15.11 17.99 4.88
CA SER A 133 -15.68 17.42 6.10
C SER A 133 -14.72 16.47 6.85
N TYR A 134 -13.59 16.10 6.26
CA TYR A 134 -12.56 15.26 6.88
C TYR A 134 -11.36 16.04 7.45
N GLY A 135 -11.35 17.37 7.39
CA GLY A 135 -10.22 18.19 7.88
C GLY A 135 -9.89 17.92 9.35
N ASP A 136 -10.89 18.05 10.24
CA ASP A 136 -10.72 17.79 11.68
C ASP A 136 -10.41 16.31 11.95
N THR A 137 -11.02 15.40 11.17
CA THR A 137 -10.73 13.96 11.23
C THR A 137 -9.26 13.68 10.92
N TRP A 138 -8.70 14.33 9.89
CA TRP A 138 -7.29 14.19 9.54
C TRP A 138 -6.38 14.65 10.68
N ASP A 139 -6.65 15.83 11.25
CA ASP A 139 -5.82 16.38 12.33
C ASP A 139 -5.84 15.50 13.57
N LEU A 140 -7.00 14.95 13.93
CA LEU A 140 -7.17 14.05 15.06
C LEU A 140 -6.43 12.71 14.82
N LEU A 141 -6.60 12.10 13.64
CA LEU A 141 -5.92 10.87 13.26
C LEU A 141 -4.41 11.04 13.21
N ARG A 142 -3.94 12.12 12.59
CA ARG A 142 -2.51 12.40 12.45
C ARG A 142 -1.84 12.43 13.82
N ARG A 143 -2.36 13.23 14.76
CA ARG A 143 -1.78 13.42 16.09
C ARG A 143 -1.93 12.22 17.02
N GLY A 144 -3.03 11.49 16.93
CA GLY A 144 -3.40 10.47 17.91
C GLY A 144 -3.27 9.03 17.48
N TYR A 145 -3.12 8.77 16.15
CA TYR A 145 -3.12 7.41 15.61
C TYR A 145 -1.97 7.14 14.61
N LEU A 146 -1.56 8.15 13.87
CA LEU A 146 -0.56 7.98 12.81
C LEU A 146 0.86 8.33 13.28
N GLU A 147 1.04 9.38 14.08
CA GLU A 147 2.35 9.88 14.52
C GLU A 147 2.78 9.35 15.90
N ARG A 148 1.90 8.69 16.61
CA ARG A 148 2.19 8.05 17.90
C ARG A 148 1.44 6.72 18.07
N PRO A 149 1.95 5.79 18.90
CA PRO A 149 1.21 4.57 19.26
C PRO A 149 -0.15 4.93 19.84
N TRP A 150 -1.20 4.31 19.32
CA TRP A 150 -2.54 4.45 19.87
C TRP A 150 -2.72 3.51 21.06
N ASP A 151 -3.16 4.07 22.18
CA ASP A 151 -3.54 3.31 23.38
C ASP A 151 -4.98 3.69 23.78
N PRO A 152 -5.95 2.78 23.63
CA PRO A 152 -7.35 3.05 23.97
C PRO A 152 -7.59 3.39 25.46
N ALA A 153 -6.65 3.08 26.34
CA ALA A 153 -6.74 3.40 27.76
C ALA A 153 -6.25 4.83 28.07
N LEU A 154 -5.30 5.33 27.28
CA LEU A 154 -4.65 6.63 27.51
C LEU A 154 -5.14 7.74 26.59
N ASP A 155 -5.69 7.38 25.42
CA ASP A 155 -6.12 8.35 24.42
C ASP A 155 -7.46 8.99 24.75
N GLY A 156 -7.60 10.26 24.31
CA GLY A 156 -8.80 11.05 24.53
C GLY A 156 -10.08 10.40 23.96
N ARG A 157 -11.22 10.74 24.58
CA ARG A 157 -12.53 10.21 24.19
C ARG A 157 -12.84 10.42 22.70
N GLU A 158 -12.49 11.59 22.18
CA GLU A 158 -12.78 11.99 20.79
C GLU A 158 -12.11 11.04 19.77
N LEU A 159 -10.83 10.73 19.94
CA LEU A 159 -10.10 9.80 19.07
C LEU A 159 -10.68 8.38 19.18
N ARG A 160 -10.98 7.93 20.39
CA ARG A 160 -11.58 6.61 20.63
C ARG A 160 -12.94 6.50 19.95
N ASP A 161 -13.82 7.51 20.14
CA ASP A 161 -15.15 7.55 19.53
C ASP A 161 -15.05 7.58 17.98
N LEU A 162 -14.07 8.27 17.43
CA LEU A 162 -13.79 8.25 15.99
C LEU A 162 -13.38 6.85 15.51
N LEU A 163 -12.33 6.26 16.10
CA LEU A 163 -11.77 4.98 15.65
C LEU A 163 -12.73 3.80 15.83
N THR A 164 -13.59 3.84 16.87
CA THR A 164 -14.56 2.79 17.19
C THR A 164 -16.00 3.13 16.77
N GLY A 165 -16.18 4.22 16.01
CA GLY A 165 -17.47 4.66 15.49
C GLY A 165 -18.19 3.61 14.67
N ARG A 166 -19.53 3.62 14.70
CA ARG A 166 -20.38 2.63 14.00
C ARG A 166 -20.72 3.02 12.57
N GLU A 167 -20.48 4.28 12.18
CA GLU A 167 -20.75 4.74 10.84
C GLU A 167 -19.77 4.07 9.86
N THR A 168 -20.30 3.54 8.76
CA THR A 168 -19.50 2.94 7.70
C THR A 168 -19.30 3.94 6.56
N LEU A 169 -18.24 3.75 5.79
CA LEU A 169 -17.96 4.59 4.63
C LEU A 169 -19.12 4.56 3.63
N HIS A 170 -19.72 3.38 3.38
CA HIS A 170 -20.92 3.26 2.55
C HIS A 170 -22.06 4.19 2.99
N LYS A 171 -22.39 4.22 4.30
CA LYS A 171 -23.43 5.09 4.81
C LYS A 171 -23.07 6.56 4.70
N ARG A 172 -21.82 6.91 4.99
CA ARG A 172 -21.29 8.27 4.90
C ARG A 172 -21.37 8.80 3.47
N LEU A 173 -20.89 8.03 2.49
CA LEU A 173 -20.90 8.42 1.09
C LEU A 173 -22.34 8.66 0.59
N ARG A 174 -23.26 7.75 0.86
CA ARG A 174 -24.69 7.94 0.48
C ARG A 174 -25.35 9.13 1.15
N LYS A 175 -24.91 9.53 2.33
CA LYS A 175 -25.43 10.68 3.06
C LYS A 175 -24.91 12.01 2.50
N THR A 176 -23.64 12.06 2.12
CA THR A 176 -22.92 13.29 1.74
C THR A 176 -22.86 13.51 0.24
N LEU A 177 -22.89 12.44 -0.56
CA LEU A 177 -22.81 12.50 -2.03
C LEU A 177 -24.07 11.87 -2.63
N ARG A 178 -24.85 12.66 -3.35
CA ARG A 178 -26.09 12.17 -4.01
C ARG A 178 -25.80 11.48 -5.33
N ASP A 179 -24.80 11.98 -6.08
CA ASP A 179 -24.38 11.41 -7.36
C ASP A 179 -23.57 10.11 -7.11
N GLU A 180 -23.96 9.04 -7.77
CA GLU A 180 -23.34 7.72 -7.62
C GLU A 180 -21.89 7.73 -8.11
N ARG A 181 -21.56 8.53 -9.14
CA ARG A 181 -20.20 8.63 -9.68
C ARG A 181 -19.24 9.19 -8.63
N LEU A 182 -19.64 10.19 -7.86
CA LEU A 182 -18.85 10.72 -6.75
C LEU A 182 -18.66 9.66 -5.65
N GLN A 183 -19.69 8.85 -5.35
CA GLN A 183 -19.57 7.74 -4.40
C GLN A 183 -18.57 6.69 -4.89
N LEU A 184 -18.58 6.36 -6.19
CA LEU A 184 -17.64 5.43 -6.82
C LEU A 184 -16.20 5.95 -6.75
N VAL A 185 -15.97 7.24 -7.03
CA VAL A 185 -14.65 7.86 -6.91
C VAL A 185 -14.13 7.79 -5.47
N ALA A 186 -14.93 8.23 -4.49
CA ALA A 186 -14.53 8.24 -3.08
C ALA A 186 -14.33 6.83 -2.50
N GLY A 187 -15.10 5.85 -3.00
CA GLY A 187 -15.02 4.44 -2.56
C GLY A 187 -13.92 3.63 -3.24
N HIS A 188 -13.44 4.09 -4.41
CA HIS A 188 -12.51 3.34 -5.25
C HIS A 188 -11.27 2.82 -4.52
N PRO A 189 -10.52 3.60 -3.71
CA PRO A 189 -9.30 3.11 -3.08
C PRO A 189 -9.52 1.84 -2.26
N PHE A 190 -10.66 1.75 -1.58
CA PHE A 190 -11.01 0.59 -0.75
C PHE A 190 -11.49 -0.60 -1.58
N VAL A 191 -12.31 -0.34 -2.60
CA VAL A 191 -12.81 -1.40 -3.50
C VAL A 191 -11.65 -2.01 -4.28
N ALA A 192 -10.69 -1.21 -4.75
CA ALA A 192 -9.48 -1.66 -5.43
C ALA A 192 -8.62 -2.57 -4.54
N GLU A 193 -8.59 -2.35 -3.23
CA GLU A 193 -7.90 -3.20 -2.26
C GLU A 193 -8.75 -4.39 -1.78
N GLY A 194 -9.99 -4.55 -2.24
CA GLY A 194 -10.88 -5.66 -1.93
C GLY A 194 -11.77 -5.47 -0.71
N HIS A 195 -11.89 -4.25 -0.22
CA HIS A 195 -12.76 -3.96 0.91
C HIS A 195 -14.22 -3.76 0.49
N ASP A 196 -15.16 -4.24 1.30
CA ASP A 196 -16.56 -3.83 1.22
C ASP A 196 -16.76 -2.53 2.02
N LEU A 197 -17.25 -1.48 1.35
CA LEU A 197 -17.49 -0.17 1.98
C LEU A 197 -18.47 -0.22 3.17
N ARG A 198 -19.29 -1.27 3.26
CA ARG A 198 -20.19 -1.52 4.41
C ARG A 198 -19.42 -1.94 5.66
N ASN A 199 -18.18 -2.39 5.50
CA ASN A 199 -17.28 -2.80 6.57
C ASN A 199 -16.13 -1.83 6.83
N VAL A 200 -15.91 -0.86 5.93
CA VAL A 200 -14.92 0.21 6.10
C VAL A 200 -15.49 1.28 7.02
N PRO A 201 -14.80 1.69 8.10
CA PRO A 201 -15.25 2.80 8.96
C PRO A 201 -15.31 4.13 8.19
N ALA A 202 -16.29 4.98 8.52
CA ALA A 202 -16.51 6.24 7.80
C ALA A 202 -15.31 7.19 7.82
N TRP A 203 -14.50 7.17 8.91
CA TRP A 203 -13.33 8.01 9.02
C TRP A 203 -12.22 7.70 7.99
N GLN A 204 -12.23 6.52 7.42
CA GLN A 204 -11.31 6.15 6.33
C GLN A 204 -11.52 7.01 5.06
N GLY A 205 -12.67 7.64 4.89
CA GLY A 205 -12.90 8.62 3.83
C GLY A 205 -11.91 9.80 3.84
N VAL A 206 -11.16 9.97 4.93
CA VAL A 206 -10.02 10.90 5.01
C VAL A 206 -9.00 10.68 3.89
N THR A 207 -8.98 9.53 3.24
CA THR A 207 -8.12 9.25 2.06
C THR A 207 -8.38 10.27 0.95
N ALA A 208 -9.65 10.64 0.68
CA ALA A 208 -9.97 11.66 -0.32
C ALA A 208 -9.42 13.04 0.06
N TYR A 209 -9.45 13.39 1.36
CA TYR A 209 -8.86 14.62 1.88
C TYR A 209 -7.34 14.63 1.70
N VAL A 210 -6.68 13.52 2.04
CA VAL A 210 -5.22 13.37 1.90
C VAL A 210 -4.81 13.50 0.43
N GLU A 211 -5.54 12.88 -0.49
CA GLU A 211 -5.29 12.93 -1.92
C GLU A 211 -5.51 14.33 -2.50
N GLN A 212 -6.59 15.01 -2.11
CA GLN A 212 -6.85 16.38 -2.55
C GLN A 212 -5.81 17.36 -1.97
N ARG A 213 -5.40 17.19 -0.70
CA ARG A 213 -4.53 18.13 -0.01
C ARG A 213 -3.06 17.98 -0.36
N PHE A 214 -2.58 16.75 -0.53
CA PHE A 214 -1.15 16.43 -0.66
C PHE A 214 -0.79 15.84 -2.02
N GLY A 215 -1.77 15.51 -2.86
CA GLY A 215 -1.57 14.87 -4.15
C GLY A 215 -1.13 13.41 -4.06
N ALA A 216 -0.96 12.82 -5.22
CA ALA A 216 -0.31 11.53 -5.41
C ALA A 216 1.05 11.74 -6.08
N TRP A 217 2.03 10.94 -5.74
CA TRP A 217 3.42 11.10 -6.13
C TRP A 217 3.98 9.79 -6.65
N THR A 218 4.80 9.86 -7.68
CA THR A 218 5.45 8.71 -8.28
C THR A 218 6.96 8.92 -8.37
N VAL A 219 7.67 7.90 -8.82
CA VAL A 219 9.11 7.96 -9.10
C VAL A 219 9.31 7.71 -10.59
N PRO A 220 10.02 8.57 -11.32
CA PRO A 220 10.39 8.31 -12.71
C PRO A 220 11.04 6.93 -12.86
N GLY A 221 10.52 6.15 -13.82
CA GLY A 221 11.00 4.78 -14.04
C GLY A 221 10.44 3.72 -13.06
N GLY A 222 9.48 4.08 -12.21
CA GLY A 222 8.73 3.17 -11.36
C GLY A 222 9.07 3.24 -9.87
N LEU A 223 8.05 2.99 -9.07
CA LEU A 223 8.12 3.12 -7.61
C LEU A 223 8.98 2.02 -6.94
N ALA A 224 9.28 0.93 -7.65
CA ALA A 224 10.25 -0.08 -7.21
C ALA A 224 11.65 0.53 -6.93
N SER A 225 11.98 1.69 -7.53
CA SER A 225 13.22 2.43 -7.25
C SER A 225 13.30 2.89 -5.79
N LEU A 226 12.16 3.23 -5.18
CA LEU A 226 12.08 3.56 -3.76
C LEU A 226 12.44 2.34 -2.89
N GLY A 227 12.01 1.14 -3.29
CA GLY A 227 12.38 -0.11 -2.62
C GLY A 227 13.88 -0.39 -2.70
N ARG A 228 14.50 -0.19 -3.88
CA ARG A 228 15.95 -0.33 -4.08
C ARG A 228 16.74 0.66 -3.22
N ALA A 229 16.37 1.94 -3.26
CA ALA A 229 17.02 2.97 -2.45
C ALA A 229 16.95 2.65 -0.93
N MET A 230 15.84 2.05 -0.48
CA MET A 230 15.72 1.62 0.92
C MET A 230 16.60 0.37 1.21
N ALA A 231 16.75 -0.55 0.26
CA ALA A 231 17.66 -1.69 0.40
C ALA A 231 19.13 -1.21 0.49
N ASP A 232 19.56 -0.30 -0.38
CA ASP A 232 20.92 0.29 -0.35
C ASP A 232 21.18 1.03 0.97
N ARG A 233 20.11 1.56 1.58
CA ARG A 233 20.19 2.21 2.90
C ARG A 233 20.57 1.21 4.01
N LEU A 234 20.16 -0.06 3.91
CA LEU A 234 20.52 -1.09 4.89
C LEU A 234 22.03 -1.31 4.93
N ASP A 235 22.69 -1.38 3.77
CA ASP A 235 24.16 -1.49 3.67
C ASP A 235 24.84 -0.29 4.32
N THR A 236 24.38 0.93 4.00
CA THR A 236 24.89 2.16 4.63
C THR A 236 24.75 2.15 6.14
N ARG A 237 23.73 1.49 6.68
CA ARG A 237 23.45 1.36 8.12
C ARG A 237 24.06 0.12 8.74
N ARG A 238 24.79 -0.69 7.98
CA ARG A 238 25.42 -1.95 8.42
C ARG A 238 24.40 -2.92 9.01
N VAL A 239 23.19 -2.95 8.47
CA VAL A 239 22.20 -3.98 8.81
C VAL A 239 22.67 -5.30 8.23
N GLN A 240 22.69 -6.34 9.05
CA GLN A 240 22.96 -7.69 8.56
C GLN A 240 21.71 -8.20 7.81
N VAL A 241 21.81 -8.34 6.49
CA VAL A 241 20.73 -8.87 5.66
C VAL A 241 20.96 -10.34 5.37
N VAL A 242 19.98 -11.18 5.72
CA VAL A 242 20.00 -12.63 5.45
C VAL A 242 18.82 -12.96 4.56
N THR A 243 19.08 -13.10 3.27
CA THR A 243 18.10 -13.51 2.25
C THR A 243 17.98 -15.03 2.19
N SER A 244 16.96 -15.54 1.49
CA SER A 244 16.64 -16.98 1.38
C SER A 244 16.53 -17.65 2.77
N SER A 245 16.07 -16.88 3.77
CA SER A 245 15.94 -17.30 5.18
C SER A 245 14.53 -17.01 5.68
N GLU A 246 13.67 -18.00 5.59
CA GLU A 246 12.27 -17.87 6.05
C GLU A 246 12.20 -18.00 7.58
N ALA A 247 11.64 -16.99 8.24
CA ALA A 247 11.28 -17.10 9.65
C ALA A 247 10.09 -18.06 9.79
N ARG A 248 10.26 -19.11 10.60
CA ARG A 248 9.28 -20.18 10.83
C ARG A 248 8.42 -19.89 12.06
N ASP A 249 9.04 -19.39 13.12
CA ASP A 249 8.36 -19.00 14.35
C ASP A 249 9.27 -18.13 15.24
N LEU A 250 8.71 -17.69 16.36
CA LEU A 250 9.42 -16.99 17.43
C LEU A 250 9.79 -17.97 18.54
N VAL A 251 10.97 -17.77 19.13
CA VAL A 251 11.32 -18.43 20.41
C VAL A 251 10.72 -17.60 21.53
N VAL A 252 9.70 -18.14 22.21
CA VAL A 252 9.03 -17.46 23.32
C VAL A 252 9.27 -18.21 24.61
N SER A 253 9.77 -17.53 25.63
CA SER A 253 9.99 -18.05 26.96
C SER A 253 9.47 -17.05 28.00
N GLY A 254 8.65 -17.54 28.94
CA GLY A 254 8.05 -16.68 29.96
C GLY A 254 7.19 -15.51 29.43
N GLY A 255 6.57 -15.67 28.25
CA GLY A 255 5.77 -14.62 27.60
C GLY A 255 6.59 -13.59 26.80
N ARG A 256 7.90 -13.73 26.76
CA ARG A 256 8.82 -12.83 26.03
C ARG A 256 9.50 -13.56 24.87
N ALA A 257 9.60 -12.89 23.73
CA ALA A 257 10.43 -13.40 22.63
C ALA A 257 11.92 -13.20 22.91
N THR A 258 12.69 -14.27 22.62
CA THR A 258 14.16 -14.31 22.79
C THR A 258 14.89 -14.63 21.49
N GLY A 259 14.17 -14.81 20.40
CA GLY A 259 14.77 -15.07 19.08
C GLY A 259 13.73 -15.45 18.03
N VAL A 260 14.26 -15.71 16.83
CA VAL A 260 13.50 -16.11 15.65
C VAL A 260 14.06 -17.43 15.12
N VAL A 261 13.20 -18.41 14.85
CA VAL A 261 13.54 -19.71 14.26
C VAL A 261 13.49 -19.61 12.74
N THR A 262 14.53 -20.08 12.08
CA THR A 262 14.61 -20.27 10.62
C THR A 262 15.02 -21.70 10.29
N ASP A 263 15.01 -22.07 9.01
CA ASP A 263 15.48 -23.40 8.58
C ASP A 263 16.98 -23.62 8.85
N SER A 264 17.76 -22.53 8.93
CA SER A 264 19.22 -22.58 9.19
C SER A 264 19.59 -22.51 10.67
N GLY A 265 18.62 -22.31 11.56
CA GLY A 265 18.85 -22.22 13.01
C GLY A 265 18.07 -21.08 13.67
N THR A 266 18.50 -20.72 14.87
CA THR A 266 17.86 -19.68 15.67
C THR A 266 18.72 -18.41 15.71
N HIS A 267 18.10 -17.27 15.43
CA HIS A 267 18.67 -15.95 15.60
C HIS A 267 18.22 -15.39 16.95
N ALA A 268 19.15 -15.24 17.90
CA ALA A 268 18.86 -14.62 19.20
C ALA A 268 18.48 -13.14 19.02
N ALA A 269 17.56 -12.64 19.85
CA ALA A 269 17.10 -11.25 19.79
C ALA A 269 16.63 -10.76 21.16
N ASP A 270 16.95 -9.51 21.49
CA ASP A 270 16.35 -8.76 22.60
C ASP A 270 14.97 -8.20 22.19
N ALA A 271 14.81 -7.90 20.89
CA ALA A 271 13.56 -7.42 20.29
C ALA A 271 13.38 -8.01 18.88
N VAL A 272 12.14 -8.33 18.51
CA VAL A 272 11.76 -8.83 17.19
C VAL A 272 10.76 -7.87 16.55
N VAL A 273 11.01 -7.45 15.32
CA VAL A 273 10.06 -6.67 14.49
C VAL A 273 9.47 -7.58 13.42
N VAL A 274 8.17 -7.83 13.49
CA VAL A 274 7.44 -8.65 12.51
C VAL A 274 6.85 -7.75 11.43
N ALA A 275 7.41 -7.82 10.23
CA ALA A 275 6.96 -7.05 9.05
C ALA A 275 6.39 -7.96 7.94
N VAL A 276 5.88 -9.12 8.32
CA VAL A 276 5.17 -10.11 7.50
C VAL A 276 3.76 -10.33 8.02
N ASP A 277 2.97 -11.13 7.33
CA ASP A 277 1.67 -11.56 7.85
C ASP A 277 1.87 -12.36 9.15
N PRO A 278 1.41 -11.86 10.32
CA PRO A 278 1.64 -12.53 11.60
C PRO A 278 0.97 -13.90 11.71
N ARG A 279 0.01 -14.23 10.82
CA ARG A 279 -0.58 -15.59 10.75
C ARG A 279 0.42 -16.67 10.33
N ARG A 280 1.53 -16.27 9.72
CA ARG A 280 2.60 -17.19 9.31
C ARG A 280 3.50 -17.62 10.47
N LEU A 281 3.43 -16.93 11.60
CA LEU A 281 4.20 -17.23 12.80
C LEU A 281 3.27 -17.83 13.86
N PRO A 282 3.37 -19.13 14.17
CA PRO A 282 2.51 -19.82 15.14
C PRO A 282 2.37 -19.09 16.48
N ALA A 283 3.44 -18.48 16.98
CA ALA A 283 3.42 -17.70 18.21
C ALA A 283 2.52 -16.45 18.15
N LEU A 284 2.27 -15.88 16.98
CA LEU A 284 1.45 -14.68 16.79
C LEU A 284 0.06 -14.94 16.17
N ALA A 285 -0.10 -16.06 15.46
CA ALA A 285 -1.34 -16.41 14.76
C ALA A 285 -2.61 -16.34 15.65
N PRO A 286 -2.60 -16.76 16.94
CA PRO A 286 -3.77 -16.67 17.81
C PRO A 286 -4.26 -15.24 18.03
N TYR A 287 -3.38 -14.26 18.08
CA TYR A 287 -3.71 -12.85 18.34
C TYR A 287 -4.38 -12.17 17.15
N VAL A 288 -4.17 -12.69 15.94
CA VAL A 288 -4.77 -12.16 14.69
C VAL A 288 -5.82 -13.10 14.10
N ALA A 289 -6.21 -14.15 14.80
CA ALA A 289 -7.18 -15.16 14.32
C ALA A 289 -8.55 -14.57 13.92
N ARG A 290 -8.91 -13.40 14.46
CA ARG A 290 -10.15 -12.68 14.14
C ARG A 290 -9.99 -11.63 13.03
N THR A 291 -8.85 -11.59 12.35
CA THR A 291 -8.62 -10.76 11.19
C THR A 291 -8.63 -11.61 9.93
N MET A 292 -8.92 -11.00 8.79
CA MET A 292 -8.80 -11.62 7.47
C MET A 292 -7.83 -10.81 6.61
N PRO A 293 -7.00 -11.45 5.76
CA PRO A 293 -6.23 -10.71 4.77
C PRO A 293 -7.15 -10.13 3.71
N ALA A 294 -6.84 -8.95 3.22
CA ALA A 294 -7.50 -8.41 2.05
C ALA A 294 -7.07 -9.20 0.82
N LEU A 295 -8.01 -9.53 -0.06
CA LEU A 295 -7.73 -10.34 -1.24
C LEU A 295 -7.13 -9.44 -2.34
N PRO A 296 -5.94 -9.75 -2.90
CA PRO A 296 -5.40 -9.03 -4.05
C PRO A 296 -6.29 -9.15 -5.30
N PRO A 297 -6.16 -8.26 -6.31
CA PRO A 297 -6.83 -8.42 -7.61
C PRO A 297 -6.21 -9.55 -8.43
N VAL A 298 -6.86 -9.93 -9.53
CA VAL A 298 -6.18 -10.57 -10.66
C VAL A 298 -5.32 -9.51 -11.35
N VAL A 299 -4.10 -9.86 -11.71
CA VAL A 299 -3.14 -8.95 -12.36
C VAL A 299 -2.67 -9.56 -13.68
N ALA A 300 -2.67 -8.76 -14.74
CA ALA A 300 -2.01 -9.07 -16.00
C ALA A 300 -0.99 -7.97 -16.30
N HIS A 301 0.30 -8.31 -16.30
CA HIS A 301 1.35 -7.46 -16.84
C HIS A 301 1.46 -7.74 -18.33
N VAL A 302 1.36 -6.72 -19.17
CA VAL A 302 1.22 -6.84 -20.62
C VAL A 302 2.34 -6.09 -21.31
N ALA A 303 3.15 -6.81 -22.08
CA ALA A 303 4.13 -6.25 -22.99
C ALA A 303 3.45 -5.98 -24.34
N LEU A 304 3.52 -4.76 -24.81
CA LEU A 304 2.81 -4.27 -26.00
C LEU A 304 3.81 -3.74 -27.02
N ASP A 305 3.63 -4.11 -28.27
CA ASP A 305 4.30 -3.45 -29.40
C ASP A 305 3.53 -2.20 -29.85
N ASP A 306 4.11 -1.47 -30.79
CA ASP A 306 3.50 -0.30 -31.45
C ASP A 306 2.77 0.65 -30.46
N ALA A 307 3.53 1.22 -29.55
CA ALA A 307 3.03 2.17 -28.55
C ALA A 307 2.24 3.35 -29.19
N SER A 308 2.51 3.68 -30.47
CA SER A 308 1.84 4.77 -31.18
C SER A 308 0.38 4.46 -31.55
N SER A 309 0.01 3.18 -31.63
CA SER A 309 -1.37 2.73 -31.89
C SER A 309 -2.20 2.56 -30.60
N LEU A 310 -1.59 2.68 -29.43
CA LEU A 310 -2.29 2.56 -28.16
C LEU A 310 -3.02 3.87 -27.81
N PRO A 311 -4.15 3.80 -27.09
CA PRO A 311 -4.82 5.01 -26.64
C PRO A 311 -3.95 5.78 -25.63
N ASP A 312 -3.97 7.13 -25.75
CA ASP A 312 -3.35 8.01 -24.77
C ASP A 312 -4.14 7.97 -23.45
N LEU A 313 -3.58 7.33 -22.44
CA LEU A 313 -4.19 7.15 -21.13
C LEU A 313 -3.30 7.79 -20.04
N PRO A 314 -3.92 8.35 -18.98
CA PRO A 314 -3.16 8.79 -17.82
C PRO A 314 -2.52 7.60 -17.10
N HIS A 315 -1.70 7.88 -16.11
CA HIS A 315 -0.97 6.89 -15.31
C HIS A 315 -1.85 5.74 -14.78
N GLU A 316 -3.10 6.05 -14.39
CA GLU A 316 -4.08 5.05 -13.95
C GLU A 316 -5.47 5.37 -14.50
N VAL A 317 -6.15 4.37 -15.06
CA VAL A 317 -7.56 4.44 -15.50
C VAL A 317 -8.38 3.40 -14.77
N VAL A 318 -9.48 3.83 -14.16
CA VAL A 318 -10.43 2.99 -13.44
C VAL A 318 -11.71 2.86 -14.26
N LEU A 319 -12.05 1.65 -14.65
CA LEU A 319 -13.29 1.32 -15.34
C LEU A 319 -14.25 0.74 -14.30
N HIS A 320 -15.23 1.55 -13.88
CA HIS A 320 -16.22 1.15 -12.90
C HIS A 320 -17.21 0.14 -13.47
N GLY A 321 -17.44 -0.95 -12.74
CA GLY A 321 -18.35 -2.03 -13.15
C GLY A 321 -18.16 -3.29 -12.30
N ASP A 322 -18.73 -4.39 -12.76
CA ASP A 322 -18.48 -5.74 -12.23
C ASP A 322 -18.19 -6.68 -13.42
N PRO A 323 -16.92 -6.96 -13.72
CA PRO A 323 -15.73 -6.61 -12.93
C PRO A 323 -15.36 -5.11 -13.01
N MET A 324 -14.77 -4.60 -11.93
CA MET A 324 -14.01 -3.35 -11.98
C MET A 324 -12.62 -3.65 -12.56
N LEU A 325 -12.19 -2.83 -13.54
CA LEU A 325 -10.85 -2.94 -14.13
C LEU A 325 -10.04 -1.69 -13.82
N VAL A 326 -8.74 -1.86 -13.62
CA VAL A 326 -7.79 -0.75 -13.47
C VAL A 326 -6.64 -0.97 -14.44
N VAL A 327 -6.38 0.01 -15.29
CA VAL A 327 -5.25 0.01 -16.24
C VAL A 327 -4.20 0.96 -15.71
N ARG A 328 -2.94 0.53 -15.67
CA ARG A 328 -1.75 1.31 -15.28
C ARG A 328 -0.76 1.30 -16.43
N THR A 329 -0.28 2.48 -16.81
CA THR A 329 0.52 2.68 -18.04
C THR A 329 2.02 2.88 -17.78
N GLY A 330 2.46 2.91 -16.53
CA GLY A 330 3.79 3.38 -16.12
C GLY A 330 4.93 2.35 -16.14
N GLY A 331 4.79 1.21 -16.82
CA GLY A 331 5.89 0.24 -16.96
C GLY A 331 6.98 0.73 -17.93
N GLN A 332 8.17 0.09 -17.87
CA GLN A 332 9.28 0.36 -18.81
C GLN A 332 9.31 -0.67 -19.92
N ALA A 333 9.53 -0.22 -21.13
CA ALA A 333 9.55 -1.03 -22.34
C ALA A 333 10.69 -0.59 -23.27
N PRO A 334 11.09 -1.42 -24.25
CA PRO A 334 11.94 -1.00 -25.37
C PRO A 334 11.32 0.13 -26.19
N ASP A 335 12.13 0.82 -26.97
CA ASP A 335 11.69 1.91 -27.83
C ASP A 335 10.57 1.47 -28.78
N GLY A 336 9.52 2.29 -28.89
CA GLY A 336 8.33 2.00 -29.69
C GLY A 336 7.36 1.00 -29.07
N CYS A 337 7.66 0.46 -27.89
CA CYS A 337 6.82 -0.48 -27.14
C CYS A 337 6.21 0.17 -25.89
N ALA A 338 5.27 -0.52 -25.25
CA ALA A 338 4.69 -0.11 -23.98
C ALA A 338 4.54 -1.28 -23.01
N ALA A 339 4.57 -0.99 -21.71
CA ALA A 339 4.43 -1.97 -20.65
C ALA A 339 3.29 -1.54 -19.72
N TRP A 340 2.14 -2.20 -19.83
CA TRP A 340 0.95 -1.87 -19.05
C TRP A 340 0.60 -2.97 -18.08
N THR A 341 -0.12 -2.60 -17.02
CA THR A 341 -0.68 -3.56 -16.05
C THR A 341 -2.19 -3.40 -16.01
N VAL A 342 -2.91 -4.51 -16.08
CA VAL A 342 -4.37 -4.54 -15.93
C VAL A 342 -4.74 -5.32 -14.67
N HIS A 343 -5.46 -4.69 -13.77
CA HIS A 343 -6.06 -5.33 -12.61
C HIS A 343 -7.52 -5.62 -12.86
N GLY A 344 -7.98 -6.80 -12.43
CA GLY A 344 -9.39 -7.17 -12.46
C GLY A 344 -9.90 -7.55 -11.08
N ARG A 345 -11.07 -7.03 -10.71
CA ARG A 345 -11.73 -7.32 -9.43
C ARG A 345 -13.24 -7.48 -9.60
N GLY A 346 -13.80 -8.46 -8.92
CA GLY A 346 -15.22 -8.80 -9.03
C GLY A 346 -15.43 -10.06 -9.87
N LYS A 347 -16.54 -10.13 -10.60
CA LYS A 347 -16.91 -11.32 -11.39
C LYS A 347 -16.16 -11.36 -12.73
N LEU A 348 -14.94 -11.84 -12.72
CA LEU A 348 -14.18 -12.12 -13.94
C LEU A 348 -14.62 -13.45 -14.53
N ALA A 349 -15.60 -13.43 -15.44
CA ALA A 349 -16.10 -14.61 -16.14
C ALA A 349 -15.31 -14.93 -17.43
N GLU A 350 -14.37 -14.04 -17.79
CA GLU A 350 -13.56 -14.13 -19.00
C GLU A 350 -12.15 -13.57 -18.76
N ASP A 351 -11.32 -13.67 -19.80
CA ASP A 351 -9.99 -13.06 -19.79
C ASP A 351 -10.07 -11.53 -19.55
N VAL A 352 -9.15 -11.01 -18.71
CA VAL A 352 -9.15 -9.58 -18.31
C VAL A 352 -8.96 -8.64 -19.49
N LEU A 353 -8.21 -9.01 -20.54
CA LEU A 353 -8.04 -8.19 -21.74
C LEU A 353 -9.28 -8.21 -22.64
N ARG A 354 -10.06 -9.30 -22.65
CA ARG A 354 -11.36 -9.34 -23.31
C ARG A 354 -12.37 -8.44 -22.59
N ALA A 355 -12.38 -8.50 -21.25
CA ALA A 355 -13.19 -7.60 -20.46
C ALA A 355 -12.82 -6.14 -20.71
N LEU A 356 -11.52 -5.82 -20.79
CA LEU A 356 -11.02 -4.48 -21.10
C LEU A 356 -11.46 -3.98 -22.49
N ALA A 357 -11.41 -4.84 -23.50
CA ALA A 357 -11.83 -4.51 -24.88
C ALA A 357 -13.30 -4.09 -24.97
N ARG A 358 -14.19 -4.60 -24.11
CA ARG A 358 -15.59 -4.17 -24.05
C ARG A 358 -15.76 -2.72 -23.59
N HIS A 359 -14.77 -2.19 -22.88
CA HIS A 359 -14.72 -0.78 -22.48
C HIS A 359 -13.99 0.11 -23.51
N GLY A 360 -13.73 -0.42 -24.72
CA GLY A 360 -13.12 0.35 -25.81
C GLY A 360 -11.58 0.42 -25.73
N ILE A 361 -10.95 -0.34 -24.86
CA ILE A 361 -9.48 -0.44 -24.76
C ILE A 361 -9.09 -1.85 -25.17
N ASP A 362 -8.80 -2.07 -26.47
CA ASP A 362 -8.40 -3.37 -26.98
C ASP A 362 -6.88 -3.46 -27.17
N LEU A 363 -6.21 -4.09 -26.22
CA LEU A 363 -4.76 -4.28 -26.23
C LEU A 363 -4.35 -5.57 -26.97
N ARG A 364 -5.28 -6.48 -27.24
CA ARG A 364 -4.99 -7.84 -27.72
C ARG A 364 -4.19 -7.89 -29.03
N PRO A 365 -4.42 -6.98 -30.02
CA PRO A 365 -3.62 -6.98 -31.25
C PRO A 365 -2.14 -6.64 -31.04
N HIS A 366 -1.80 -5.95 -29.93
CA HIS A 366 -0.48 -5.42 -29.63
C HIS A 366 0.29 -6.25 -28.59
N VAL A 367 -0.30 -7.34 -28.09
CA VAL A 367 0.32 -8.18 -27.03
C VAL A 367 1.46 -9.01 -27.65
N VAL A 368 2.70 -8.71 -27.25
CA VAL A 368 3.91 -9.49 -27.59
C VAL A 368 4.37 -10.36 -26.43
N GLY A 369 3.87 -10.13 -25.22
CA GLY A 369 4.16 -10.93 -24.04
C GLY A 369 3.23 -10.59 -22.87
N ARG A 370 3.06 -11.54 -21.95
CA ARG A 370 2.13 -11.37 -20.82
C ARG A 370 2.56 -12.20 -19.62
N VAL A 371 2.33 -11.65 -18.42
CA VAL A 371 2.48 -12.37 -17.15
C VAL A 371 1.19 -12.22 -16.37
N ASP A 372 0.49 -13.34 -16.16
CA ASP A 372 -0.74 -13.39 -15.37
C ASP A 372 -0.48 -13.86 -13.95
N LEU A 373 -1.06 -13.16 -12.98
CA LEU A 373 -0.95 -13.45 -11.57
C LEU A 373 -2.35 -13.51 -10.94
N SER A 374 -2.70 -14.66 -10.40
CA SER A 374 -3.90 -14.80 -9.59
C SER A 374 -3.70 -14.18 -8.19
N PRO A 375 -4.79 -13.91 -7.45
CA PRO A 375 -4.70 -13.51 -6.04
C PRO A 375 -3.86 -14.46 -5.18
N ARG A 376 -3.93 -15.78 -5.50
CA ARG A 376 -3.15 -16.80 -4.81
C ARG A 376 -1.65 -16.66 -5.09
N ASP A 377 -1.28 -16.43 -6.35
CA ASP A 377 0.13 -16.25 -6.75
C ASP A 377 0.75 -15.04 -6.05
N LEU A 378 0.01 -13.92 -5.98
CA LEU A 378 0.44 -12.71 -5.30
C LEU A 378 0.64 -12.94 -3.79
N VAL A 379 -0.32 -13.61 -3.11
CA VAL A 379 -0.19 -13.95 -1.69
C VAL A 379 0.98 -14.90 -1.46
N GLN A 380 1.20 -15.87 -2.35
CA GLN A 380 2.32 -16.79 -2.25
C GLN A 380 3.67 -16.07 -2.48
N GLN A 381 3.75 -15.21 -3.49
CA GLN A 381 4.93 -14.45 -3.85
C GLN A 381 5.39 -13.55 -2.69
N TRP A 382 4.47 -12.84 -2.03
CA TRP A 382 4.82 -11.90 -0.96
C TRP A 382 4.67 -12.44 0.46
N GLY A 383 4.28 -13.70 0.62
CA GLY A 383 4.08 -14.32 1.94
C GLY A 383 2.95 -13.72 2.75
N GLY A 384 1.96 -13.12 2.08
CA GLY A 384 0.80 -12.47 2.67
C GLY A 384 0.16 -11.50 1.69
N SER A 385 -0.97 -10.91 2.05
CA SER A 385 -1.61 -9.90 1.20
C SER A 385 -0.83 -8.57 1.25
N PRO A 386 -0.51 -7.96 0.10
CA PRO A 386 0.08 -6.61 0.05
C PRO A 386 -0.89 -5.53 0.56
N HIS A 387 -2.20 -5.83 0.53
CA HIS A 387 -3.27 -4.95 1.05
C HIS A 387 -3.55 -5.18 2.55
N GLY A 388 -2.74 -6.01 3.22
CA GLY A 388 -2.79 -6.22 4.66
C GLY A 388 -4.10 -6.84 5.13
N VAL A 389 -4.75 -6.21 6.11
CA VAL A 389 -5.94 -6.72 6.82
C VAL A 389 -7.21 -6.13 6.25
N LEU A 390 -8.14 -6.99 5.85
CA LEU A 390 -9.48 -6.63 5.39
C LEU A 390 -10.25 -5.88 6.48
N TRP A 391 -10.90 -4.79 6.14
CA TRP A 391 -11.83 -4.12 7.04
C TRP A 391 -13.05 -4.98 7.32
N GLN A 392 -13.29 -5.29 8.59
CA GLN A 392 -14.40 -6.07 9.12
C GLN A 392 -15.19 -5.24 10.15
N GLY A 393 -15.40 -3.96 9.85
CA GLY A 393 -16.02 -2.99 10.74
C GLY A 393 -15.05 -2.40 11.76
N ARG A 394 -15.60 -1.62 12.68
CA ARG A 394 -14.87 -0.79 13.65
C ARG A 394 -13.83 -1.51 14.51
N ARG A 395 -14.05 -2.80 14.82
CA ARG A 395 -13.11 -3.56 15.66
C ARG A 395 -11.83 -3.98 14.95
N THR A 396 -11.71 -3.74 13.64
CA THR A 396 -10.49 -4.07 12.88
C THR A 396 -9.28 -3.32 13.43
N VAL A 397 -9.46 -2.09 13.89
CA VAL A 397 -8.37 -1.29 14.49
C VAL A 397 -7.80 -1.99 15.74
N GLU A 398 -8.67 -2.50 16.62
CA GLU A 398 -8.28 -3.18 17.86
C GLU A 398 -7.68 -4.58 17.64
N ARG A 399 -7.94 -5.18 16.48
CA ARG A 399 -7.51 -6.55 16.14
C ARG A 399 -6.22 -6.61 15.35
N ARG A 400 -5.76 -5.49 14.80
CA ARG A 400 -4.43 -5.37 14.17
C ARG A 400 -3.36 -5.32 15.25
N LEU A 401 -2.23 -5.93 14.98
CA LEU A 401 -1.04 -5.76 15.82
C LEU A 401 -0.36 -4.42 15.53
N GLY A 402 0.46 -3.98 16.44
CA GLY A 402 1.41 -2.90 16.25
C GLY A 402 1.03 -1.55 16.88
N PRO A 403 2.08 -0.78 17.20
CA PRO A 403 3.50 -1.14 17.09
C PRO A 403 3.94 -2.21 18.08
N THR A 404 3.32 -2.33 19.26
CA THR A 404 3.53 -3.40 20.23
C THR A 404 2.62 -4.59 19.98
N THR A 405 2.92 -5.75 20.53
CA THR A 405 2.10 -6.95 20.46
C THR A 405 1.87 -7.54 21.86
N PRO A 406 0.93 -8.50 21.99
CA PRO A 406 0.73 -9.20 23.27
C PRO A 406 1.90 -10.09 23.72
N VAL A 407 2.94 -10.29 22.88
CA VAL A 407 4.16 -11.01 23.24
C VAL A 407 5.24 -9.98 23.53
N ASP A 408 5.79 -9.99 24.73
CA ASP A 408 6.83 -9.07 25.14
C ASP A 408 8.07 -9.16 24.23
N GLY A 409 8.65 -8.02 23.89
CA GLY A 409 9.79 -7.92 22.99
C GLY A 409 9.44 -8.12 21.52
N VAL A 410 8.16 -8.28 21.15
CA VAL A 410 7.70 -8.37 19.76
C VAL A 410 6.94 -7.12 19.34
N TYR A 411 7.35 -6.57 18.21
CA TYR A 411 6.78 -5.39 17.58
C TYR A 411 6.26 -5.74 16.19
N ALA A 412 5.27 -5.02 15.68
CA ALA A 412 4.72 -5.28 14.35
C ALA A 412 4.73 -4.02 13.48
N ALA A 413 5.21 -4.18 12.23
CA ALA A 413 5.26 -3.17 11.20
C ALA A 413 4.69 -3.70 9.87
N GLY A 414 4.53 -2.82 8.88
CA GLY A 414 4.10 -3.20 7.53
C GLY A 414 2.59 -3.23 7.33
N ALA A 415 2.14 -3.78 6.22
CA ALA A 415 0.76 -3.73 5.76
C ALA A 415 -0.25 -4.43 6.71
N HIS A 416 0.19 -5.44 7.45
CA HIS A 416 -0.65 -6.18 8.40
C HIS A 416 -0.70 -5.55 9.80
N ALA A 417 0.13 -4.54 10.06
CA ALA A 417 0.18 -3.81 11.33
C ALA A 417 -0.57 -2.49 11.26
N THR A 418 -0.78 -1.86 12.42
CA THR A 418 -1.29 -0.49 12.53
C THR A 418 -0.24 0.50 11.96
N PRO A 419 -0.65 1.51 11.16
CA PRO A 419 -2.03 1.90 10.82
C PRO A 419 -2.65 1.15 9.63
N GLY A 420 -1.90 0.39 8.83
CA GLY A 420 -2.41 -0.43 7.75
C GLY A 420 -1.55 -0.45 6.49
N SER A 421 -2.16 -0.86 5.36
CA SER A 421 -1.54 -0.95 4.03
C SER A 421 -1.35 0.42 3.36
N GLY A 422 -0.54 0.43 2.30
CA GLY A 422 -0.14 1.63 1.57
C GLY A 422 1.21 2.17 2.03
N ILE A 423 2.01 2.69 1.10
CA ILE A 423 3.40 3.12 1.37
C ILE A 423 3.52 4.06 2.58
N PRO A 424 2.72 5.15 2.69
CA PRO A 424 2.86 6.05 3.82
C PRO A 424 2.48 5.38 5.15
N TYR A 425 1.45 4.56 5.18
CA TYR A 425 1.01 3.89 6.41
C TYR A 425 2.00 2.80 6.85
N VAL A 426 2.56 2.06 5.91
CA VAL A 426 3.66 1.13 6.16
C VAL A 426 4.89 1.87 6.69
N GLY A 427 5.21 3.04 6.11
CA GLY A 427 6.27 3.89 6.61
C GLY A 427 6.02 4.42 8.02
N LEU A 428 4.80 4.84 8.32
CA LEU A 428 4.40 5.26 9.66
C LEU A 428 4.49 4.10 10.66
N SER A 429 4.09 2.88 10.29
CA SER A 429 4.21 1.72 11.18
C SER A 429 5.67 1.47 11.59
N ALA A 430 6.62 1.59 10.65
CA ALA A 430 8.05 1.50 10.94
C ALA A 430 8.54 2.62 11.89
N ALA A 431 8.00 3.83 11.72
CA ALA A 431 8.29 4.94 12.61
C ALA A 431 7.77 4.71 14.03
N LEU A 432 6.56 4.17 14.16
CA LEU A 432 5.95 3.84 15.46
C LEU A 432 6.72 2.73 16.18
N VAL A 433 7.17 1.71 15.46
CA VAL A 433 8.04 0.65 16.03
C VAL A 433 9.35 1.24 16.54
N ALA A 434 10.00 2.11 15.76
CA ALA A 434 11.24 2.76 16.21
C ALA A 434 11.04 3.65 17.45
N GLN A 435 9.87 4.29 17.59
CA GLN A 435 9.52 5.03 18.81
C GLN A 435 9.28 4.08 20.00
N ALA A 436 8.61 2.95 19.79
CA ALA A 436 8.29 2.00 20.84
C ALA A 436 9.53 1.28 21.40
N ILE A 437 10.52 0.99 20.54
CA ILE A 437 11.80 0.38 20.96
C ILE A 437 12.72 1.44 21.59
N GLY A 438 12.74 2.67 21.04
CA GLY A 438 13.57 3.78 21.53
C GLY A 438 15.01 3.71 21.01
N PRO A 439 15.91 4.61 21.48
CA PRO A 439 17.34 4.59 21.18
C PRO A 439 18.07 3.48 21.95
N ALA A 440 19.24 3.09 21.44
CA ALA A 440 20.11 2.08 22.06
C ALA A 440 20.78 2.58 23.33
#